data_4252a99ecb26cc0516b6bb6a242c4bee
#
_entry.id   4252a99ecb26cc0516b6bb6a242c4bee
#
_cell.length_a   1.000
_cell.length_b   1.000
_cell.length_c   1.000
_cell.angle_alpha   90.00
_cell.angle_beta   90.00
_cell.angle_gamma   90.00
#
_symmetry.space_group_name_H-M   'P 1'
#
loop_
_entity.id
_entity.type
_entity.pdbx_description
1 polymer ?
#
loop_
_entity_poly.entity_id
_entity_poly.type
_entity_poly.pdbx_seq_one_letter_code
_entity_poly.pdbx_strand_id
1 'polypeptide(L)'
;MRATEIVLHFDKREIEALQNALDCFSDESCTVEQKLREAFDSLYTELVPPEMQNAIEMEILKESIAQQEQTEADKRFGLFHIRENNEDRYYLNEFIQQLLAGAYRYRLYSQNKLSSEPKRFADALLGSVPITVIDYENLAERFEDEPKILSVMDFDLDDGTVSVTDADGSRVYSLQSVSAAAYQAHRSRQLTAEKKAEVFADYLDGKKIEQAPLVPEM
;
A
#
# COMPACT_ATOMS: atom_id res chain seq x y z
N MET A 1 -15.69 5.46 -11.29
CA MET A 1 -15.40 6.35 -12.44
C MET A 1 -15.36 5.53 -13.72
N ARG A 2 -16.26 5.77 -14.67
CA ARG A 2 -16.17 5.14 -16.00
C ARG A 2 -15.27 6.02 -16.85
N ALA A 3 -13.98 5.73 -16.88
CA ALA A 3 -13.08 6.38 -17.82
C ALA A 3 -13.38 5.86 -19.23
N THR A 4 -13.64 6.77 -20.16
CA THR A 4 -13.73 6.44 -21.56
C THR A 4 -12.37 6.75 -22.18
N GLU A 5 -11.72 5.73 -22.71
CA GLU A 5 -10.46 5.89 -23.40
C GLU A 5 -10.76 6.32 -24.85
N ILE A 6 -10.20 7.46 -25.25
CA ILE A 6 -10.22 7.91 -26.64
C ILE A 6 -8.81 7.72 -27.20
N VAL A 7 -8.66 6.79 -28.13
CA VAL A 7 -7.38 6.52 -28.79
C VAL A 7 -7.28 7.34 -30.06
N LEU A 8 -6.32 8.26 -30.10
CA LEU A 8 -5.99 9.03 -31.30
C LEU A 8 -4.70 8.46 -31.89
N HIS A 9 -4.71 8.26 -33.21
CA HIS A 9 -3.56 7.76 -33.94
C HIS A 9 -2.92 8.91 -34.72
N PHE A 10 -1.67 9.21 -34.39
CA PHE A 10 -0.86 10.21 -35.09
C PHE A 10 0.39 9.53 -35.66
N ASP A 11 0.92 10.10 -36.76
CA ASP A 11 2.25 9.66 -37.23
C ASP A 11 3.34 10.08 -36.22
N LYS A 12 4.27 9.20 -35.98
CA LYS A 12 5.37 9.45 -35.00
C LYS A 12 6.14 10.74 -35.33
N ARG A 13 6.35 11.02 -36.63
CA ARG A 13 7.04 12.21 -37.11
C ARG A 13 6.28 13.49 -36.79
N GLU A 14 4.95 13.43 -36.84
CA GLU A 14 4.11 14.59 -36.48
C GLU A 14 4.21 14.91 -35.02
N ILE A 15 4.18 13.89 -34.15
CA ILE A 15 4.34 14.06 -32.70
C ILE A 15 5.74 14.57 -32.36
N GLU A 16 6.80 14.00 -32.96
CA GLU A 16 8.17 14.46 -32.76
C GLU A 16 8.39 15.91 -33.23
N ALA A 17 7.83 16.28 -34.35
CA ALA A 17 7.87 17.65 -34.85
C ALA A 17 7.15 18.63 -33.93
N LEU A 18 5.99 18.24 -33.41
CA LEU A 18 5.21 19.05 -32.49
C LEU A 18 5.93 19.21 -31.13
N GLN A 19 6.51 18.14 -30.59
CA GLN A 19 7.28 18.19 -29.35
C GLN A 19 8.52 19.09 -29.51
N ASN A 20 9.26 18.94 -30.60
CA ASN A 20 10.42 19.81 -30.89
C ASN A 20 10.03 21.28 -31.02
N ALA A 21 8.86 21.56 -31.59
CA ALA A 21 8.36 22.93 -31.68
C ALA A 21 7.97 23.48 -30.29
N LEU A 22 7.35 22.68 -29.44
CA LEU A 22 7.03 23.07 -28.06
C LEU A 22 8.31 23.33 -27.25
N ASP A 23 9.31 22.49 -27.37
CA ASP A 23 10.60 22.65 -26.68
C ASP A 23 11.36 23.91 -27.13
N CYS A 24 11.17 24.34 -28.39
CA CYS A 24 11.82 25.53 -28.93
C CYS A 24 11.09 26.85 -28.63
N PHE A 25 9.78 26.82 -28.50
CA PHE A 25 8.94 28.04 -28.45
C PHE A 25 8.20 28.24 -27.12
N SER A 26 8.30 27.30 -26.18
CA SER A 26 7.68 27.39 -24.86
C SER A 26 8.74 27.68 -23.79
N ASP A 27 8.54 28.72 -22.99
CA ASP A 27 9.37 29.03 -21.83
C ASP A 27 9.21 28.03 -20.68
N GLU A 28 8.15 27.19 -20.74
CA GLU A 28 7.87 26.12 -19.79
C GLU A 28 7.93 24.76 -20.51
N SER A 29 8.46 23.75 -19.85
CA SER A 29 8.49 22.38 -20.37
C SER A 29 7.05 21.85 -20.54
N CYS A 30 6.49 22.03 -21.75
CA CYS A 30 5.14 21.62 -22.07
C CYS A 30 5.16 20.40 -22.98
N THR A 31 4.34 19.39 -22.68
CA THR A 31 4.24 18.18 -23.50
C THR A 31 3.08 18.27 -24.51
N VAL A 32 3.16 17.49 -25.59
CA VAL A 32 2.07 17.36 -26.56
C VAL A 32 0.78 16.90 -25.88
N GLU A 33 0.89 16.00 -24.90
CA GLU A 33 -0.25 15.51 -24.12
C GLU A 33 -0.93 16.64 -23.34
N GLN A 34 -0.15 17.52 -22.70
CA GLN A 34 -0.68 18.68 -21.99
C GLN A 34 -1.44 19.63 -22.96
N LYS A 35 -0.88 19.86 -24.14
CA LYS A 35 -1.53 20.70 -25.14
C LYS A 35 -2.82 20.11 -25.69
N LEU A 36 -2.86 18.79 -25.87
CA LEU A 36 -4.10 18.11 -26.27
C LEU A 36 -5.16 18.19 -25.17
N ARG A 37 -4.76 18.11 -23.91
CA ARG A 37 -5.67 18.27 -22.77
C ARG A 37 -6.22 19.69 -22.68
N GLU A 38 -5.37 20.70 -22.79
CA GLU A 38 -5.79 22.10 -22.87
C GLU A 38 -6.78 22.36 -24.01
N ALA A 39 -6.52 21.79 -25.20
CA ALA A 39 -7.42 21.90 -26.35
C ALA A 39 -8.77 21.21 -26.07
N PHE A 40 -8.76 20.05 -25.44
CA PHE A 40 -9.99 19.36 -25.03
C PHE A 40 -10.79 20.19 -24.03
N ASP A 41 -10.13 20.72 -22.98
CA ASP A 41 -10.76 21.53 -21.95
C ASP A 41 -11.38 22.83 -22.57
N SER A 42 -10.69 23.44 -23.51
CA SER A 42 -11.21 24.58 -24.24
C SER A 42 -12.47 24.23 -25.03
N LEU A 43 -12.44 23.15 -25.78
CA LEU A 43 -13.61 22.67 -26.57
C LEU A 43 -14.76 22.27 -25.61
N TYR A 44 -14.46 21.63 -24.51
CA TYR A 44 -15.46 21.26 -23.51
C TYR A 44 -16.16 22.49 -22.94
N THR A 45 -15.37 23.51 -22.58
CA THR A 45 -15.89 24.76 -22.03
C THR A 45 -16.70 25.55 -23.07
N GLU A 46 -16.29 25.53 -24.33
CA GLU A 46 -16.98 26.26 -25.45
C GLU A 46 -18.28 25.57 -25.85
N LEU A 47 -18.28 24.23 -25.95
CA LEU A 47 -19.38 23.48 -26.57
C LEU A 47 -20.39 22.93 -25.60
N VAL A 48 -19.98 22.68 -24.36
CA VAL A 48 -20.88 22.10 -23.32
C VAL A 48 -21.53 23.23 -22.52
N PRO A 49 -22.87 23.30 -22.48
CA PRO A 49 -23.57 24.31 -21.70
C PRO A 49 -23.16 24.28 -20.21
N PRO A 50 -23.02 25.44 -19.53
CA PRO A 50 -22.57 25.52 -18.15
C PRO A 50 -23.41 24.68 -17.17
N GLU A 51 -24.71 24.56 -17.42
CA GLU A 51 -25.62 23.73 -16.62
C GLU A 51 -25.25 22.25 -16.71
N MET A 52 -24.84 21.79 -17.90
CA MET A 52 -24.41 20.42 -18.14
C MET A 52 -23.01 20.17 -17.56
N GLN A 53 -22.09 21.15 -17.66
CA GLN A 53 -20.78 21.08 -17.03
C GLN A 53 -20.91 20.89 -15.52
N ASN A 54 -21.72 21.74 -14.85
CA ASN A 54 -21.99 21.65 -13.42
C ASN A 54 -22.63 20.30 -13.02
N ALA A 55 -23.54 19.78 -13.86
CA ALA A 55 -24.17 18.49 -13.60
C ALA A 55 -23.16 17.34 -13.67
N ILE A 56 -22.26 17.35 -14.67
CA ILE A 56 -21.21 16.35 -14.84
C ILE A 56 -20.21 16.43 -13.69
N GLU A 57 -19.75 17.63 -13.32
CA GLU A 57 -18.83 17.82 -12.19
C GLU A 57 -19.42 17.32 -10.87
N MET A 58 -20.71 17.58 -10.62
CA MET A 58 -21.40 17.09 -9.43
C MET A 58 -21.55 15.57 -9.44
N GLU A 59 -21.72 14.96 -10.60
CA GLU A 59 -21.80 13.49 -10.72
C GLU A 59 -20.42 12.86 -10.47
N ILE A 60 -19.36 13.40 -11.09
CA ILE A 60 -17.97 12.96 -10.86
C ILE A 60 -17.60 13.10 -9.38
N LEU A 61 -17.96 14.22 -8.75
CA LEU A 61 -17.68 14.43 -7.33
C LEU A 61 -18.42 13.39 -6.45
N LYS A 62 -19.68 13.13 -6.72
CA LYS A 62 -20.46 12.10 -6.00
C LYS A 62 -19.87 10.71 -6.18
N GLU A 63 -19.48 10.34 -7.41
CA GLU A 63 -18.83 9.06 -7.67
C GLU A 63 -17.48 8.96 -6.93
N SER A 64 -16.68 10.03 -6.91
CA SER A 64 -15.40 10.03 -6.22
C SER A 64 -15.55 9.92 -4.70
N ILE A 65 -16.53 10.61 -4.10
CA ILE A 65 -16.85 10.49 -2.69
C ILE A 65 -17.30 9.07 -2.37
N ALA A 66 -18.24 8.51 -3.14
CA ALA A 66 -18.72 7.14 -2.94
C ALA A 66 -17.60 6.10 -3.08
N GLN A 67 -16.69 6.30 -4.03
CA GLN A 67 -15.52 5.43 -4.21
C GLN A 67 -14.52 5.55 -3.06
N GLN A 68 -14.34 6.77 -2.52
CA GLN A 68 -13.49 7.01 -1.36
C GLN A 68 -14.10 6.41 -0.09
N GLU A 69 -15.40 6.58 0.13
CA GLU A 69 -16.12 5.96 1.25
C GLU A 69 -16.09 4.42 1.17
N GLN A 70 -16.23 3.84 -0.03
CA GLN A 70 -16.11 2.40 -0.25
C GLN A 70 -14.70 1.93 0.08
N THR A 71 -13.67 2.63 -0.39
CA THR A 71 -12.27 2.31 -0.12
C THR A 71 -11.96 2.37 1.37
N GLU A 72 -12.46 3.39 2.09
CA GLU A 72 -12.33 3.50 3.54
C GLU A 72 -13.11 2.40 4.28
N ALA A 73 -14.29 2.01 3.77
CA ALA A 73 -15.08 0.92 4.34
C ALA A 73 -14.39 -0.44 4.20
N ASP A 74 -13.62 -0.63 3.14
CA ASP A 74 -12.90 -1.87 2.84
C ASP A 74 -11.51 -1.95 3.51
N LYS A 75 -11.06 -0.87 4.14
CA LYS A 75 -9.79 -0.88 4.90
C LYS A 75 -9.84 -1.85 6.05
N ARG A 76 -8.81 -2.64 6.15
CA ARG A 76 -8.62 -3.63 7.20
C ARG A 76 -7.37 -3.32 7.99
N PHE A 77 -7.43 -3.53 9.29
CA PHE A 77 -6.39 -3.10 10.21
C PHE A 77 -5.82 -4.27 11.00
N GLY A 78 -4.56 -4.13 11.40
CA GLY A 78 -3.96 -4.89 12.48
C GLY A 78 -3.67 -3.99 13.66
N LEU A 79 -3.84 -4.50 14.86
CA LEU A 79 -3.37 -3.88 16.09
C LEU A 79 -1.99 -4.41 16.42
N PHE A 80 -1.07 -3.52 16.77
CA PHE A 80 0.30 -3.88 17.09
C PHE A 80 0.71 -3.31 18.43
N HIS A 81 1.18 -4.18 19.29
CA HIS A 81 1.95 -3.82 20.47
C HIS A 81 3.41 -4.17 20.21
N ILE A 82 4.32 -3.27 20.48
CA ILE A 82 5.76 -3.46 20.29
C ILE A 82 6.46 -3.12 21.59
N ARG A 83 7.12 -4.13 22.17
CA ARG A 83 8.04 -3.96 23.29
C ARG A 83 9.48 -3.94 22.76
N GLU A 84 10.21 -2.87 23.05
CA GLU A 84 11.61 -2.70 22.69
C GLU A 84 12.34 -1.91 23.77
N ASN A 85 13.41 -2.44 24.34
CA ASN A 85 14.18 -1.85 25.45
C ASN A 85 13.31 -1.52 26.68
N ASN A 86 12.39 -2.40 27.05
CA ASN A 86 11.38 -2.22 28.10
C ASN A 86 10.45 -1.01 27.89
N GLU A 87 10.31 -0.52 26.68
CA GLU A 87 9.31 0.49 26.30
C GLU A 87 8.19 -0.18 25.51
N ASP A 88 6.95 0.06 25.91
CA ASP A 88 5.75 -0.43 25.24
C ASP A 88 5.19 0.65 24.33
N ARG A 89 4.86 0.29 23.08
CA ARG A 89 4.27 1.19 22.08
C ARG A 89 3.16 0.47 21.35
N TYR A 90 2.11 1.22 21.05
CA TYR A 90 0.87 0.70 20.48
C TYR A 90 0.58 1.38 19.15
N TYR A 91 0.19 0.59 18.15
CA TYR A 91 -0.03 1.07 16.79
C TYR A 91 -1.26 0.43 16.16
N LEU A 92 -1.91 1.22 15.31
CA LEU A 92 -2.86 0.77 14.32
C LEU A 92 -2.18 0.81 12.96
N ASN A 93 -2.25 -0.27 12.20
CA ASN A 93 -1.63 -0.34 10.88
C ASN A 93 -2.62 -0.87 9.85
N GLU A 94 -2.63 -0.26 8.66
CA GLU A 94 -3.36 -0.78 7.53
C GLU A 94 -2.71 -2.09 7.06
N PHE A 95 -3.52 -3.14 7.02
CA PHE A 95 -3.04 -4.50 7.12
C PHE A 95 -2.24 -4.99 5.90
N ILE A 96 -1.28 -5.87 6.16
CA ILE A 96 -0.51 -6.79 5.32
C ILE A 96 0.62 -6.15 4.52
N GLN A 97 0.39 -5.26 3.57
CA GLN A 97 1.51 -4.75 2.75
C GLN A 97 2.52 -3.98 3.57
N GLN A 98 2.03 -3.17 4.49
CA GLN A 98 2.87 -2.33 5.33
C GLN A 98 3.58 -3.14 6.41
N LEU A 99 2.89 -4.15 7.00
CA LEU A 99 3.53 -5.09 7.92
C LEU A 99 4.66 -5.87 7.24
N LEU A 100 4.40 -6.43 6.06
CA LEU A 100 5.40 -7.18 5.30
C LEU A 100 6.59 -6.30 4.91
N ALA A 101 6.34 -5.08 4.48
CA ALA A 101 7.39 -4.11 4.16
C ALA A 101 8.19 -3.72 5.40
N GLY A 102 7.52 -3.52 6.54
CA GLY A 102 8.15 -3.19 7.82
C GLY A 102 9.03 -4.32 8.33
N ALA A 103 8.49 -5.54 8.41
CA ALA A 103 9.25 -6.71 8.86
C ALA A 103 10.45 -7.02 7.94
N TYR A 104 10.27 -6.86 6.61
CA TYR A 104 11.37 -7.00 5.66
C TYR A 104 12.45 -5.93 5.85
N ARG A 105 12.08 -4.68 6.03
CA ARG A 105 13.01 -3.58 6.29
C ARG A 105 13.76 -3.77 7.60
N TYR A 106 13.05 -4.14 8.66
CA TYR A 106 13.69 -4.44 9.94
C TYR A 106 14.76 -5.53 9.80
N ARG A 107 14.45 -6.60 9.07
CA ARG A 107 15.42 -7.66 8.79
C ARG A 107 16.66 -7.12 8.07
N LEU A 108 16.49 -6.26 7.07
CA LEU A 108 17.63 -5.69 6.34
C LEU A 108 18.47 -4.77 7.22
N TYR A 109 17.83 -3.97 8.07
CA TYR A 109 18.52 -3.13 9.04
C TYR A 109 19.26 -3.96 10.11
N SER A 110 18.60 -4.96 10.68
CA SER A 110 19.22 -5.84 11.68
C SER A 110 20.40 -6.64 11.13
N GLN A 111 20.41 -6.88 9.81
CA GLN A 111 21.54 -7.51 9.12
C GLN A 111 22.59 -6.49 8.63
N ASN A 112 22.48 -5.23 9.01
CA ASN A 112 23.36 -4.12 8.56
C ASN A 112 23.50 -3.99 7.05
N LYS A 113 22.46 -4.40 6.30
CA LYS A 113 22.47 -4.34 4.83
C LYS A 113 22.06 -2.99 4.26
N LEU A 114 21.31 -2.18 5.03
CA LEU A 114 20.81 -0.87 4.59
C LEU A 114 21.38 0.29 5.40
N SER A 115 21.80 0.05 6.64
CA SER A 115 22.34 1.09 7.51
C SER A 115 23.33 0.50 8.50
N SER A 116 24.29 1.30 8.95
CA SER A 116 25.18 0.99 10.07
C SER A 116 24.46 1.07 11.42
N GLU A 117 23.34 1.76 11.48
CA GLU A 117 22.51 1.85 12.68
C GLU A 117 21.18 1.13 12.44
N PRO A 118 20.82 0.10 13.26
CA PRO A 118 19.52 -0.55 13.16
C PRO A 118 18.41 0.45 13.51
N LYS A 119 17.45 0.63 12.62
CA LYS A 119 16.24 1.37 12.93
C LYS A 119 15.36 0.56 13.88
N ARG A 120 14.62 1.27 14.72
CA ARG A 120 13.59 0.65 15.57
C ARG A 120 12.55 -0.04 14.69
N PHE A 121 12.02 -1.15 15.18
CA PHE A 121 11.01 -1.92 14.44
C PHE A 121 9.78 -1.07 14.09
N ALA A 122 9.33 -0.24 15.04
CA ALA A 122 8.23 0.71 14.82
C ALA A 122 8.49 1.68 13.66
N ASP A 123 9.73 2.18 13.52
CA ASP A 123 10.12 3.06 12.41
C ASP A 123 10.18 2.31 11.07
N ALA A 124 10.40 1.00 11.12
CA ALA A 124 10.41 0.15 9.94
C ALA A 124 8.99 -0.23 9.48
N LEU A 125 8.00 -0.22 10.37
CA LEU A 125 6.58 -0.43 10.04
C LEU A 125 5.99 0.83 9.41
N LEU A 126 6.10 0.94 8.10
CA LEU A 126 5.54 2.08 7.35
C LEU A 126 4.03 2.17 7.51
N GLY A 127 3.53 3.41 7.64
CA GLY A 127 2.09 3.68 7.74
C GLY A 127 1.46 3.26 9.06
N SER A 128 2.27 2.86 10.05
CA SER A 128 1.78 2.65 11.41
C SER A 128 1.38 3.97 12.05
N VAL A 129 0.18 4.01 12.60
CA VAL A 129 -0.33 5.16 13.35
C VAL A 129 -0.19 4.84 14.83
N PRO A 130 0.58 5.61 15.60
CA PRO A 130 0.67 5.42 17.04
C PRO A 130 -0.69 5.70 17.69
N ILE A 131 -1.11 4.83 18.60
CA ILE A 131 -2.34 4.97 19.39
C ILE A 131 -2.00 4.91 20.88
N THR A 132 -2.92 5.33 21.73
CA THR A 132 -2.75 5.21 23.17
C THR A 132 -2.94 3.77 23.61
N VAL A 133 -2.41 3.40 24.79
CA VAL A 133 -2.68 2.09 25.37
C VAL A 133 -4.17 1.85 25.59
N ILE A 134 -4.91 2.88 25.99
CA ILE A 134 -6.37 2.79 26.21
C ILE A 134 -7.10 2.50 24.91
N ASP A 135 -6.72 3.18 23.81
CA ASP A 135 -7.32 2.91 22.50
C ASP A 135 -7.00 1.49 22.01
N TYR A 136 -5.76 1.03 22.23
CA TYR A 136 -5.34 -0.33 21.90
C TYR A 136 -6.17 -1.37 22.67
N GLU A 137 -6.28 -1.24 24.00
CA GLU A 137 -7.05 -2.16 24.84
C GLU A 137 -8.52 -2.20 24.43
N ASN A 138 -9.13 -1.04 24.22
CA ASN A 138 -10.54 -0.93 23.76
C ASN A 138 -10.76 -1.61 22.40
N LEU A 139 -9.83 -1.47 21.47
CA LEU A 139 -9.90 -2.11 20.15
C LEU A 139 -9.63 -3.61 20.24
N ALA A 140 -8.68 -4.02 21.07
CA ALA A 140 -8.35 -5.43 21.29
C ALA A 140 -9.49 -6.20 21.95
N GLU A 141 -10.22 -5.59 22.92
CA GLU A 141 -11.42 -6.17 23.51
C GLU A 141 -12.55 -6.38 22.49
N ARG A 142 -12.63 -5.51 21.48
CA ARG A 142 -13.63 -5.55 20.41
C ARG A 142 -13.20 -6.33 19.18
N PHE A 143 -12.04 -6.94 19.22
CA PHE A 143 -11.44 -7.63 18.08
C PHE A 143 -12.38 -8.65 17.42
N GLU A 144 -13.10 -9.47 18.20
CA GLU A 144 -14.01 -10.48 17.67
C GLU A 144 -15.28 -9.87 17.02
N ASP A 145 -15.71 -8.70 17.50
CA ASP A 145 -16.92 -8.00 17.03
C ASP A 145 -16.62 -6.99 15.91
N GLU A 146 -15.36 -6.63 15.69
CA GLU A 146 -14.96 -5.63 14.72
C GLU A 146 -14.32 -6.27 13.48
N PRO A 147 -15.09 -6.49 12.40
CA PRO A 147 -14.61 -7.25 11.23
C PRO A 147 -13.48 -6.56 10.46
N LYS A 148 -13.20 -5.30 10.77
CA LYS A 148 -12.08 -4.58 10.18
C LYS A 148 -10.75 -4.88 10.86
N ILE A 149 -10.75 -5.34 12.09
CA ILE A 149 -9.55 -5.73 12.82
C ILE A 149 -9.26 -7.19 12.49
N LEU A 150 -8.22 -7.44 11.69
CA LEU A 150 -7.88 -8.78 11.23
C LEU A 150 -7.00 -9.55 12.20
N SER A 151 -6.21 -8.84 12.99
CA SER A 151 -5.32 -9.47 13.96
C SER A 151 -4.85 -8.51 15.03
N VAL A 152 -4.49 -9.09 16.18
CA VAL A 152 -3.75 -8.42 17.25
C VAL A 152 -2.37 -9.07 17.32
N MET A 153 -1.32 -8.27 17.23
CA MET A 153 0.05 -8.75 17.20
C MET A 153 0.88 -8.10 18.29
N ASP A 154 1.53 -8.92 19.11
CA ASP A 154 2.45 -8.48 20.15
C ASP A 154 3.87 -8.85 19.75
N PHE A 155 4.69 -7.85 19.49
CA PHE A 155 6.10 -7.99 19.17
C PHE A 155 6.93 -7.72 20.42
N ASP A 156 7.51 -8.76 21.00
CA ASP A 156 8.52 -8.63 22.03
C ASP A 156 9.91 -8.71 21.38
N LEU A 157 10.52 -7.56 21.15
CA LEU A 157 11.82 -7.46 20.50
C LEU A 157 12.96 -7.79 21.46
N ASP A 158 12.73 -7.68 22.76
CA ASP A 158 13.71 -8.01 23.79
C ASP A 158 13.87 -9.54 23.90
N ASP A 159 12.75 -10.27 23.84
CA ASP A 159 12.73 -11.74 23.85
C ASP A 159 12.77 -12.35 22.43
N GLY A 160 12.59 -11.55 21.38
CA GLY A 160 12.60 -11.99 19.99
C GLY A 160 11.38 -12.86 19.62
N THR A 161 10.23 -12.61 20.24
CA THR A 161 8.98 -13.33 20.02
C THR A 161 7.90 -12.45 19.40
N VAL A 162 6.97 -13.07 18.69
CA VAL A 162 5.78 -12.42 18.11
C VAL A 162 4.57 -13.30 18.40
N SER A 163 3.62 -12.77 19.15
CA SER A 163 2.32 -13.39 19.36
C SER A 163 1.33 -12.81 18.36
N VAL A 164 0.60 -13.67 17.66
CA VAL A 164 -0.41 -13.29 16.67
C VAL A 164 -1.72 -13.90 17.09
N THR A 165 -2.74 -13.07 17.27
CA THR A 165 -4.13 -13.49 17.49
C THR A 165 -4.98 -13.03 16.31
N ASP A 166 -5.59 -13.97 15.62
CA ASP A 166 -6.49 -13.76 14.47
C ASP A 166 -7.74 -14.64 14.61
N ALA A 167 -8.58 -14.69 13.59
CA ALA A 167 -9.80 -15.49 13.60
C ALA A 167 -9.56 -16.99 13.79
N ASP A 168 -8.35 -17.49 13.48
CA ASP A 168 -7.97 -18.90 13.61
C ASP A 168 -7.40 -19.22 15.01
N GLY A 169 -7.24 -18.21 15.87
CA GLY A 169 -6.73 -18.34 17.24
C GLY A 169 -5.39 -17.65 17.47
N SER A 170 -4.79 -17.94 18.62
CA SER A 170 -3.51 -17.34 19.03
C SER A 170 -2.33 -18.27 18.76
N ARG A 171 -1.26 -17.73 18.19
CA ARG A 171 -0.02 -18.46 17.84
C ARG A 171 1.20 -17.62 18.20
N VAL A 172 2.28 -18.28 18.56
CA VAL A 172 3.55 -17.61 18.90
C VAL A 172 4.64 -18.03 17.93
N TYR A 173 5.33 -17.06 17.39
CA TYR A 173 6.43 -17.24 16.43
C TYR A 173 7.70 -16.57 16.94
N SER A 174 8.85 -16.98 16.43
CA SER A 174 10.06 -16.19 16.60
C SER A 174 10.06 -14.98 15.64
N LEU A 175 10.59 -13.86 16.08
CA LEU A 175 10.77 -12.66 15.25
C LEU A 175 11.58 -12.99 13.97
N GLN A 176 12.53 -13.93 14.09
CA GLN A 176 13.31 -14.39 12.95
C GLN A 176 12.44 -15.09 11.89
N SER A 177 11.48 -15.93 12.34
CA SER A 177 10.54 -16.62 11.44
C SER A 177 9.63 -15.62 10.73
N VAL A 178 9.07 -14.65 11.46
CA VAL A 178 8.23 -13.58 10.90
C VAL A 178 9.01 -12.76 9.87
N SER A 179 10.24 -12.36 10.19
CA SER A 179 11.11 -11.62 9.26
C SER A 179 11.50 -12.44 8.03
N ALA A 180 11.68 -13.74 8.17
CA ALA A 180 11.96 -14.64 7.05
C ALA A 180 10.74 -14.81 6.14
N ALA A 181 9.55 -14.99 6.72
CA ALA A 181 8.29 -15.07 5.98
C ALA A 181 8.01 -13.78 5.21
N ALA A 182 8.19 -12.62 5.86
CA ALA A 182 8.05 -11.31 5.21
C ALA A 182 9.03 -11.15 4.03
N TYR A 183 10.26 -11.62 4.17
CA TYR A 183 11.24 -11.60 3.08
C TYR A 183 10.79 -12.46 1.89
N GLN A 184 10.26 -13.67 2.13
CA GLN A 184 9.77 -14.54 1.06
C GLN A 184 8.58 -13.91 0.33
N ALA A 185 7.60 -13.38 1.06
CA ALA A 185 6.47 -12.69 0.49
C ALA A 185 6.90 -11.46 -0.33
N HIS A 186 7.84 -10.66 0.19
CA HIS A 186 8.33 -9.45 -0.49
C HIS A 186 9.12 -9.77 -1.77
N ARG A 187 9.84 -10.88 -1.79
CA ARG A 187 10.63 -11.33 -2.94
C ARG A 187 9.76 -11.62 -4.17
N SER A 188 8.51 -11.99 -3.96
CA SER A 188 7.55 -12.29 -5.01
C SER A 188 6.95 -11.02 -5.60
N ARG A 189 7.72 -10.27 -6.39
CA ARG A 189 7.38 -8.94 -6.90
C ARG A 189 6.11 -8.89 -7.76
N GLN A 190 5.75 -9.97 -8.42
CA GLN A 190 4.61 -10.06 -9.35
C GLN A 190 3.30 -10.45 -8.68
N LEU A 191 3.30 -10.76 -7.39
CA LEU A 191 2.09 -11.18 -6.68
C LEU A 191 1.29 -9.98 -6.16
N THR A 192 -0.04 -10.13 -6.16
CA THR A 192 -0.96 -9.20 -5.50
C THR A 192 -0.72 -9.20 -3.98
N ALA A 193 -1.31 -8.24 -3.27
CA ALA A 193 -1.20 -8.13 -1.82
C ALA A 193 -1.73 -9.39 -1.11
N GLU A 194 -2.89 -9.87 -1.56
CA GLU A 194 -3.54 -11.05 -0.99
C GLU A 194 -2.66 -12.30 -1.15
N LYS A 195 -2.09 -12.51 -2.33
CA LYS A 195 -1.17 -13.63 -2.58
C LYS A 195 0.13 -13.53 -1.81
N LYS A 196 0.63 -12.31 -1.55
CA LYS A 196 1.78 -12.13 -0.66
C LYS A 196 1.45 -12.49 0.78
N ALA A 197 0.21 -12.20 1.22
CA ALA A 197 -0.26 -12.59 2.53
C ALA A 197 -0.37 -14.12 2.67
N GLU A 198 -0.87 -14.80 1.65
CA GLU A 198 -0.92 -16.26 1.60
C GLU A 198 0.50 -16.85 1.70
N VAL A 199 1.46 -16.36 0.90
CA VAL A 199 2.87 -16.79 0.96
C VAL A 199 3.47 -16.56 2.34
N PHE A 200 3.15 -15.44 2.98
CA PHE A 200 3.60 -15.13 4.34
C PHE A 200 3.04 -16.12 5.36
N ALA A 201 1.73 -16.37 5.33
CA ALA A 201 1.06 -17.31 6.21
C ALA A 201 1.57 -18.74 6.00
N ASP A 202 1.64 -19.19 4.74
CA ASP A 202 2.13 -20.53 4.40
C ASP A 202 3.57 -20.76 4.85
N TYR A 203 4.42 -19.75 4.77
CA TYR A 203 5.79 -19.86 5.26
C TYR A 203 5.85 -19.96 6.79
N LEU A 204 5.03 -19.17 7.49
CA LEU A 204 4.94 -19.24 8.96
C LEU A 204 4.39 -20.59 9.41
N ASP A 205 3.39 -21.14 8.72
CA ASP A 205 2.78 -22.43 9.00
C ASP A 205 3.66 -23.62 8.58
N GLY A 206 4.83 -23.35 7.99
CA GLY A 206 5.75 -24.40 7.52
C GLY A 206 5.26 -25.16 6.30
N LYS A 207 4.28 -24.63 5.57
CA LYS A 207 3.80 -25.21 4.32
C LYS A 207 4.84 -25.04 3.22
N LYS A 208 4.96 -26.04 2.34
CA LYS A 208 5.84 -25.93 1.17
C LYS A 208 5.27 -24.90 0.21
N ILE A 209 5.99 -23.80 0.04
CA ILE A 209 5.66 -22.81 -1.00
C ILE A 209 6.06 -23.41 -2.35
N GLU A 210 5.08 -23.69 -3.22
CA GLU A 210 5.37 -23.97 -4.61
C GLU A 210 5.94 -22.68 -5.24
N GLN A 211 7.23 -22.73 -5.54
CA GLN A 211 7.88 -21.62 -6.24
C GLN A 211 7.27 -21.53 -7.64
N ALA A 212 6.59 -20.41 -7.93
CA ALA A 212 6.23 -20.10 -9.30
C ALA A 212 7.51 -20.14 -10.16
N PRO A 213 7.49 -20.79 -11.33
CA PRO A 213 8.68 -20.90 -12.15
C PRO A 213 9.21 -19.50 -12.48
N LEU A 214 10.50 -19.30 -12.23
CA LEU A 214 11.22 -18.11 -12.65
C LEU A 214 11.12 -18.04 -14.18
N VAL A 215 10.31 -17.13 -14.70
CA VAL A 215 10.32 -16.80 -16.12
C VAL A 215 11.67 -16.15 -16.37
N PRO A 216 12.55 -16.70 -17.23
CA PRO A 216 13.81 -16.06 -17.55
C PRO A 216 13.52 -14.72 -18.22
N GLU A 217 14.12 -13.65 -17.71
CA GLU A 217 14.13 -12.36 -18.38
C GLU A 217 14.85 -12.54 -19.72
N MET A 218 14.09 -12.35 -20.84
CA MET A 218 14.65 -12.20 -22.18
C MET A 218 15.02 -10.74 -22.42
#